data_86e754127adb615799be3355061546dc
#
_entry.id   86e754127adb615799be3355061546dc
#
_cell.length_a   1.000
_cell.length_b   1.000
_cell.length_c   1.000
_cell.angle_alpha   90.00
_cell.angle_beta   90.00
_cell.angle_gamma   90.00
#
_symmetry.space_group_name_H-M   'P 1'
#
loop_
_entity.id
_entity.type
_entity.pdbx_description
1 polymer ?
#
loop_
_entity_poly.entity_id
_entity_poly.type
_entity_poly.pdbx_seq_one_letter_code
_entity_poly.pdbx_strand_id
1 'polypeptide(L)'
;MTDEIVSRRNVQVTDFHRRQQYLKSLHMKEPHSIGPGQIIRRKEDGALEYLRDELTIEEPLEIRIGDKTLATTMRTPGHDDELAAGFLLSEAIVRDHQQVAKISTGIDNVVVVELARGVRVRLNTAQRFGTISSSCGLCGKTSIDAIRQDFPAIGSANVRIEIAKLLSLPEKLRKAQSDFARTGGIHAAGIFDLNGELKIVREDIGRHNAVDKVIGHTFLSRALPLDRHLLLVSGRASFEIVQKALAAGIPIVAAVSAPSTLAVDFARESNQTLIGFLRPPSFNIYSHIERVILET
;
A
#
# COMPACT_ATOMS: atom_id res chain seq x y z
N MET A 1 -7.30 23.93 -43.06
CA MET A 1 -6.40 23.22 -42.08
C MET A 1 -6.84 23.39 -40.63
N THR A 2 -7.86 24.15 -40.30
CA THR A 2 -8.37 24.47 -38.96
C THR A 2 -9.58 23.61 -38.53
N ASP A 3 -10.36 23.08 -39.44
CA ASP A 3 -11.59 22.31 -39.09
C ASP A 3 -11.35 20.82 -38.75
N GLU A 4 -10.26 20.24 -39.20
CA GLU A 4 -9.92 18.84 -38.92
C GLU A 4 -9.40 18.60 -37.50
N ILE A 5 -8.83 19.65 -36.86
CA ILE A 5 -8.29 19.56 -35.48
C ILE A 5 -9.43 19.67 -34.45
N VAL A 6 -10.49 20.40 -34.74
CA VAL A 6 -11.65 20.56 -33.84
C VAL A 6 -12.50 19.29 -33.81
N SER A 7 -12.65 18.60 -34.96
CA SER A 7 -13.38 17.33 -35.05
C SER A 7 -12.74 16.22 -34.20
N ARG A 8 -11.41 16.14 -34.11
CA ARG A 8 -10.72 15.10 -33.35
C ARG A 8 -10.79 15.33 -31.84
N ARG A 9 -10.93 16.57 -31.35
CA ARG A 9 -11.08 16.84 -29.90
C ARG A 9 -12.45 16.46 -29.38
N ASN A 10 -13.51 16.57 -30.14
CA ASN A 10 -14.86 16.19 -29.71
C ASN A 10 -15.09 14.69 -29.68
N VAL A 11 -14.34 13.89 -30.46
CA VAL A 11 -14.41 12.42 -30.42
C VAL A 11 -13.80 11.84 -29.12
N GLN A 12 -12.77 12.50 -28.56
CA GLN A 12 -12.12 12.00 -27.34
C GLN A 12 -12.96 12.15 -26.06
N VAL A 13 -13.76 13.21 -25.94
CA VAL A 13 -14.58 13.46 -24.73
C VAL A 13 -15.83 12.58 -24.69
N THR A 14 -16.46 12.34 -25.85
CA THR A 14 -17.62 11.45 -25.94
C THR A 14 -17.26 9.97 -25.71
N ASP A 15 -16.03 9.57 -26.05
CA ASP A 15 -15.56 8.20 -25.87
C ASP A 15 -15.26 7.88 -24.39
N PHE A 16 -14.78 8.87 -23.62
CA PHE A 16 -14.56 8.71 -22.19
C PHE A 16 -15.87 8.48 -21.41
N HIS A 17 -16.93 9.25 -21.72
CA HIS A 17 -18.24 9.09 -21.08
C HIS A 17 -18.96 7.79 -21.49
N ARG A 18 -18.86 7.39 -22.77
CA ARG A 18 -19.38 6.09 -23.24
C ARG A 18 -18.65 4.91 -22.59
N ARG A 19 -17.34 5.04 -22.39
CA ARG A 19 -16.54 4.01 -21.73
C ARG A 19 -16.93 3.86 -20.25
N GLN A 20 -17.17 4.96 -19.54
CA GLN A 20 -17.69 4.95 -18.17
C GLN A 20 -19.08 4.26 -18.09
N GLN A 21 -19.95 4.52 -19.06
CA GLN A 21 -21.27 3.86 -19.13
C GLN A 21 -21.15 2.38 -19.50
N TYR A 22 -20.24 2.02 -20.41
CA TYR A 22 -19.97 0.63 -20.78
C TYR A 22 -19.37 -0.18 -19.62
N LEU A 23 -18.43 0.39 -18.85
CA LEU A 23 -17.88 -0.23 -17.65
C LEU A 23 -18.95 -0.39 -16.55
N LYS A 24 -19.89 0.54 -16.43
CA LYS A 24 -21.06 0.43 -15.53
C LYS A 24 -22.07 -0.63 -15.97
N SER A 25 -22.16 -0.94 -17.27
CA SER A 25 -23.08 -1.97 -17.81
C SER A 25 -22.52 -3.38 -17.72
N LEU A 26 -21.21 -3.54 -17.59
CA LEU A 26 -20.60 -4.83 -17.25
C LEU A 26 -20.81 -5.05 -15.76
N HIS A 27 -21.88 -5.74 -15.39
CA HIS A 27 -22.11 -6.27 -14.04
C HIS A 27 -21.04 -7.31 -13.70
N MET A 28 -19.81 -6.85 -13.47
CA MET A 28 -18.70 -7.73 -13.14
C MET A 28 -18.61 -7.85 -11.63
N LYS A 29 -18.82 -9.06 -11.14
CA LYS A 29 -18.90 -9.42 -9.71
C LYS A 29 -17.58 -9.34 -8.97
N GLU A 30 -16.46 -9.08 -9.65
CA GLU A 30 -15.14 -8.98 -9.03
C GLU A 30 -14.42 -7.69 -9.44
N PRO A 31 -13.73 -7.01 -8.50
CA PRO A 31 -12.95 -5.82 -8.83
C PRO A 31 -11.75 -6.19 -9.69
N HIS A 32 -11.61 -5.53 -10.84
CA HIS A 32 -10.46 -5.74 -11.72
C HIS A 32 -9.35 -4.76 -11.37
N SER A 33 -8.15 -5.27 -11.18
CA SER A 33 -6.93 -4.50 -10.94
C SER A 33 -6.29 -3.98 -12.24
N ILE A 34 -6.63 -4.59 -13.38
CA ILE A 34 -6.02 -4.36 -14.68
C ILE A 34 -7.09 -4.06 -15.73
N GLY A 35 -6.84 -3.05 -16.56
CA GLY A 35 -7.69 -2.67 -17.67
C GLY A 35 -6.94 -2.56 -19.00
N PRO A 36 -7.64 -2.64 -20.15
CA PRO A 36 -7.03 -2.52 -21.46
C PRO A 36 -6.62 -1.06 -21.76
N GLY A 37 -5.46 -0.89 -22.38
CA GLY A 37 -4.94 0.34 -22.91
C GLY A 37 -4.64 0.25 -24.40
N GLN A 38 -4.58 1.41 -25.07
CA GLN A 38 -4.04 1.52 -26.43
C GLN A 38 -2.77 2.36 -26.35
N ILE A 39 -1.69 1.86 -26.98
CA ILE A 39 -0.40 2.54 -26.96
C ILE A 39 0.15 2.68 -28.37
N ILE A 40 1.03 3.65 -28.53
CA ILE A 40 1.89 3.79 -29.71
C ILE A 40 3.32 3.56 -29.21
N ARG A 41 3.93 2.48 -29.67
CA ARG A 41 5.31 2.14 -29.34
C ARG A 41 6.25 2.62 -30.44
N ARG A 42 7.27 3.37 -30.09
CA ARG A 42 8.38 3.69 -31.00
C ARG A 42 9.42 2.57 -30.89
N LYS A 43 9.73 1.93 -32.03
CA LYS A 43 10.78 0.91 -32.14
C LYS A 43 12.17 1.58 -32.24
N GLU A 44 13.23 0.80 -32.08
CA GLU A 44 14.62 1.28 -32.21
C GLU A 44 14.90 1.85 -33.59
N ASP A 45 14.33 1.28 -34.66
CA ASP A 45 14.41 1.76 -36.04
C ASP A 45 13.61 3.04 -36.32
N GLY A 46 12.90 3.58 -35.31
CA GLY A 46 12.08 4.77 -35.42
C GLY A 46 10.63 4.51 -35.85
N ALA A 47 10.28 3.30 -36.25
CA ALA A 47 8.92 2.96 -36.66
C ALA A 47 7.92 3.06 -35.50
N LEU A 48 6.67 3.45 -35.81
CA LEU A 48 5.58 3.51 -34.84
C LEU A 48 4.66 2.30 -35.02
N GLU A 49 4.34 1.66 -33.90
CA GLU A 49 3.46 0.50 -33.84
C GLU A 49 2.31 0.75 -32.88
N TYR A 50 1.07 0.50 -33.34
CA TYR A 50 -0.14 0.58 -32.53
C TYR A 50 -0.41 -0.77 -31.88
N LEU A 51 -0.44 -0.80 -30.55
CA LEU A 51 -0.56 -2.02 -29.76
C LEU A 51 -1.68 -1.87 -28.72
N ARG A 52 -2.16 -3.03 -28.26
CA ARG A 52 -2.92 -3.12 -27.00
C ARG A 52 -1.95 -3.37 -25.87
N ASP A 53 -2.22 -2.74 -24.72
CA ASP A 53 -1.45 -2.92 -23.50
C ASP A 53 -2.38 -3.14 -22.31
N GLU A 54 -1.83 -3.61 -21.21
CA GLU A 54 -2.52 -3.79 -19.95
C GLU A 54 -2.06 -2.71 -18.96
N LEU A 55 -3.01 -1.97 -18.41
CA LEU A 55 -2.74 -0.87 -17.50
C LEU A 55 -3.31 -1.16 -16.13
N THR A 56 -2.57 -0.79 -15.07
CA THR A 56 -3.09 -0.81 -13.71
C THR A 56 -4.28 0.14 -13.60
N ILE A 57 -5.38 -0.36 -13.04
CA ILE A 57 -6.56 0.49 -12.76
C ILE A 57 -6.27 1.32 -11.50
N GLU A 58 -6.58 2.61 -11.61
CA GLU A 58 -6.53 3.57 -10.51
C GLU A 58 -7.90 4.22 -10.34
N GLU A 59 -8.50 4.06 -9.15
CA GLU A 59 -9.82 4.59 -8.83
C GLU A 59 -9.83 5.18 -7.41
N PRO A 60 -10.67 6.19 -7.13
CA PRO A 60 -10.84 6.68 -5.77
C PRO A 60 -11.53 5.63 -4.91
N LEU A 61 -11.16 5.57 -3.63
CA LEU A 61 -11.87 4.84 -2.59
C LEU A 61 -12.17 5.79 -1.44
N GLU A 62 -13.43 5.86 -1.04
CA GLU A 62 -13.85 6.59 0.14
C GLU A 62 -13.99 5.63 1.34
N ILE A 63 -13.27 5.92 2.41
CA ILE A 63 -13.35 5.19 3.69
C ILE A 63 -14.23 5.99 4.65
N ARG A 64 -15.27 5.36 5.19
CA ARG A 64 -16.22 5.95 6.13
C ARG A 64 -16.24 5.22 7.45
N ILE A 65 -16.53 5.97 8.52
CA ILE A 65 -16.97 5.39 9.81
C ILE A 65 -18.44 5.78 9.98
N GLY A 66 -19.34 4.80 9.87
CA GLY A 66 -20.77 5.06 9.76
C GLY A 66 -21.06 5.99 8.57
N ASP A 67 -21.74 7.12 8.84
CA ASP A 67 -22.09 8.11 7.79
C ASP A 67 -20.99 9.16 7.54
N LYS A 68 -19.87 9.11 8.28
CA LYS A 68 -18.83 10.14 8.20
C LYS A 68 -17.66 9.69 7.32
N THR A 69 -17.36 10.47 6.30
CA THR A 69 -16.14 10.32 5.51
C THR A 69 -14.92 10.54 6.37
N LEU A 70 -14.02 9.56 6.38
CA LEU A 70 -12.75 9.61 7.09
C LEU A 70 -11.62 10.03 6.15
N ALA A 71 -11.54 9.37 4.99
CA ALA A 71 -10.50 9.62 4.00
C ALA A 71 -10.98 9.24 2.60
N THR A 72 -10.38 9.86 1.57
CA THR A 72 -10.48 9.44 0.18
C THR A 72 -9.06 9.21 -0.35
N THR A 73 -8.79 8.02 -0.90
CA THR A 73 -7.50 7.66 -1.47
C THR A 73 -7.63 7.11 -2.88
N MET A 74 -6.62 7.34 -3.71
CA MET A 74 -6.52 6.67 -5.01
C MET A 74 -5.89 5.30 -4.81
N ARG A 75 -6.51 4.24 -5.34
CA ARG A 75 -6.03 2.86 -5.15
C ARG A 75 -6.26 2.00 -6.39
N THR A 76 -5.60 0.86 -6.47
CA THR A 76 -5.98 -0.22 -7.37
C THR A 76 -7.12 -1.02 -6.72
N PRO A 77 -8.27 -1.25 -7.43
CA PRO A 77 -9.40 -2.00 -6.91
C PRO A 77 -9.03 -3.39 -6.39
N GLY A 78 -9.77 -3.85 -5.39
CA GLY A 78 -9.58 -5.13 -4.71
C GLY A 78 -8.96 -4.99 -3.33
N HIS A 79 -9.40 -5.85 -2.41
CA HIS A 79 -8.98 -5.84 -0.99
C HIS A 79 -9.26 -4.50 -0.29
N ASP A 80 -10.39 -3.87 -0.64
CA ASP A 80 -10.74 -2.54 -0.12
C ASP A 80 -11.08 -2.56 1.37
N ASP A 81 -11.62 -3.66 1.87
CA ASP A 81 -11.82 -3.95 3.30
C ASP A 81 -10.50 -4.03 4.06
N GLU A 82 -9.50 -4.71 3.49
CA GLU A 82 -8.15 -4.79 4.04
C GLU A 82 -7.49 -3.41 4.03
N LEU A 83 -7.60 -2.65 2.92
CA LEU A 83 -7.09 -1.29 2.85
C LEU A 83 -7.67 -0.40 3.94
N ALA A 84 -9.00 -0.43 4.13
CA ALA A 84 -9.67 0.34 5.17
C ALA A 84 -9.22 -0.08 6.57
N ALA A 85 -9.16 -1.39 6.86
CA ALA A 85 -8.73 -1.91 8.15
C ALA A 85 -7.29 -1.51 8.49
N GLY A 86 -6.37 -1.67 7.54
CA GLY A 86 -4.97 -1.28 7.71
C GLY A 86 -4.79 0.22 7.88
N PHE A 87 -5.54 1.03 7.14
CA PHE A 87 -5.56 2.47 7.30
C PHE A 87 -6.03 2.89 8.71
N LEU A 88 -7.13 2.31 9.22
CA LEU A 88 -7.62 2.64 10.56
C LEU A 88 -6.60 2.28 11.65
N LEU A 89 -5.94 1.14 11.54
CA LEU A 89 -4.90 0.72 12.49
C LEU A 89 -3.68 1.64 12.41
N SER A 90 -3.15 1.87 11.22
CA SER A 90 -1.91 2.63 11.03
C SER A 90 -2.07 4.12 11.36
N GLU A 91 -3.30 4.66 11.30
CA GLU A 91 -3.64 6.01 11.76
C GLU A 91 -4.07 6.05 13.24
N ALA A 92 -3.90 4.94 13.98
CA ALA A 92 -4.28 4.80 15.39
C ALA A 92 -5.75 5.15 15.70
N ILE A 93 -6.63 5.02 14.70
CA ILE A 93 -8.08 5.22 14.85
C ILE A 93 -8.67 4.03 15.60
N VAL A 94 -8.19 2.83 15.30
CA VAL A 94 -8.43 1.61 16.05
C VAL A 94 -7.09 0.98 16.44
N ARG A 95 -7.06 0.22 17.53
CA ARG A 95 -5.85 -0.48 18.02
C ARG A 95 -6.03 -2.00 18.08
N ASP A 96 -7.27 -2.46 18.04
CA ASP A 96 -7.63 -3.86 18.16
C ASP A 96 -8.82 -4.18 17.23
N HIS A 97 -8.83 -5.40 16.68
CA HIS A 97 -9.93 -5.88 15.83
C HIS A 97 -11.29 -5.89 16.53
N GLN A 98 -11.31 -6.03 17.88
CA GLN A 98 -12.54 -5.98 18.68
C GLN A 98 -13.23 -4.60 18.64
N GLN A 99 -12.49 -3.55 18.24
CA GLN A 99 -13.06 -2.20 18.09
C GLN A 99 -13.83 -2.03 16.77
N VAL A 100 -13.72 -2.98 15.85
CA VAL A 100 -14.41 -2.99 14.56
C VAL A 100 -15.51 -4.05 14.60
N ALA A 101 -16.77 -3.63 14.47
CA ALA A 101 -17.90 -4.55 14.43
C ALA A 101 -18.09 -5.16 13.04
N LYS A 102 -17.95 -4.34 11.98
CA LYS A 102 -18.16 -4.75 10.60
C LYS A 102 -17.42 -3.84 9.63
N ILE A 103 -16.96 -4.39 8.52
CA ILE A 103 -16.50 -3.64 7.35
C ILE A 103 -17.35 -4.10 6.17
N SER A 104 -17.92 -3.14 5.43
CA SER A 104 -18.76 -3.38 4.28
C SER A 104 -18.22 -2.64 3.07
N THR A 105 -17.96 -3.36 1.98
CA THR A 105 -17.56 -2.79 0.70
C THR A 105 -18.78 -2.56 -0.16
N GLY A 106 -18.98 -1.32 -0.64
CA GLY A 106 -20.08 -0.93 -1.53
C GLY A 106 -19.70 -0.99 -3.01
N ILE A 107 -20.70 -0.83 -3.87
CA ILE A 107 -20.53 -0.85 -5.34
C ILE A 107 -19.87 0.45 -5.85
N ASP A 108 -19.95 1.54 -5.10
CA ASP A 108 -19.56 2.90 -5.53
C ASP A 108 -18.18 3.34 -4.99
N ASN A 109 -17.23 2.43 -4.87
CA ASN A 109 -15.90 2.74 -4.31
C ASN A 109 -15.97 3.33 -2.89
N VAL A 110 -16.87 2.82 -2.07
CA VAL A 110 -17.06 3.22 -0.67
C VAL A 110 -16.89 2.01 0.24
N VAL A 111 -16.05 2.16 1.26
CA VAL A 111 -15.96 1.20 2.38
C VAL A 111 -16.51 1.85 3.61
N VAL A 112 -17.49 1.20 4.23
CA VAL A 112 -18.09 1.64 5.49
C VAL A 112 -17.62 0.74 6.62
N VAL A 113 -17.02 1.36 7.63
CA VAL A 113 -16.58 0.69 8.86
C VAL A 113 -17.56 1.03 9.98
N GLU A 114 -18.11 0.00 10.59
CA GLU A 114 -18.95 0.09 11.78
C GLU A 114 -18.08 -0.25 13.00
N LEU A 115 -17.98 0.67 13.95
CA LEU A 115 -17.25 0.44 15.19
C LEU A 115 -18.08 -0.37 16.18
N ALA A 116 -17.41 -1.14 17.02
CA ALA A 116 -18.06 -1.88 18.09
C ALA A 116 -18.75 -0.92 19.09
N ARG A 117 -19.79 -1.41 19.75
CA ARG A 117 -20.60 -0.62 20.70
C ARG A 117 -19.74 -0.06 21.82
N GLY A 118 -19.81 1.24 22.05
CA GLY A 118 -19.06 1.94 23.09
C GLY A 118 -17.65 2.38 22.69
N VAL A 119 -17.16 2.01 21.52
CA VAL A 119 -15.89 2.51 20.99
C VAL A 119 -16.05 3.97 20.59
N ARG A 120 -15.24 4.83 21.19
CA ARG A 120 -15.17 6.27 20.85
C ARG A 120 -13.86 6.56 20.14
N VAL A 121 -13.94 7.01 18.90
CA VAL A 121 -12.78 7.48 18.12
C VAL A 121 -12.69 8.99 18.18
N ARG A 122 -11.47 9.50 18.38
CA ARG A 122 -11.22 10.93 18.28
C ARG A 122 -11.15 11.33 16.81
N LEU A 123 -12.34 11.49 16.17
CA LEU A 123 -12.43 11.91 14.77
C LEU A 123 -11.85 13.31 14.51
N ASN A 124 -11.61 14.13 15.55
CA ASN A 124 -11.03 15.48 15.40
C ASN A 124 -9.61 15.47 14.80
N THR A 125 -8.86 14.40 14.96
CA THR A 125 -7.60 14.17 14.22
C THR A 125 -7.87 13.63 12.81
N ALA A 126 -8.95 12.91 12.59
CA ALA A 126 -9.30 12.24 11.35
C ALA A 126 -10.09 13.14 10.36
N GLN A 127 -10.93 14.08 10.84
CA GLN A 127 -11.66 15.04 9.98
C GLN A 127 -10.77 16.01 9.19
N ARG A 128 -9.46 15.89 9.32
CA ARG A 128 -8.45 16.68 8.62
C ARG A 128 -7.93 16.01 7.35
N PHE A 129 -8.42 14.81 7.06
CA PHE A 129 -8.03 14.10 5.84
C PHE A 129 -8.85 14.64 4.66
N GLY A 130 -8.22 15.52 3.87
CA GLY A 130 -8.64 15.79 2.50
C GLY A 130 -8.35 14.59 1.61
N THR A 131 -8.48 14.75 0.30
CA THR A 131 -8.09 13.73 -0.67
C THR A 131 -6.62 13.37 -0.48
N ILE A 132 -6.36 12.11 -0.07
CA ILE A 132 -5.01 11.57 0.07
C ILE A 132 -4.57 11.16 -1.33
N SER A 133 -3.55 11.82 -1.90
CA SER A 133 -2.97 11.34 -3.15
C SER A 133 -2.17 10.06 -2.88
N SER A 134 -2.28 9.06 -3.75
CA SER A 134 -1.56 7.78 -3.68
C SER A 134 -0.03 7.94 -3.59
N SER A 135 0.49 9.12 -3.94
CA SER A 135 1.92 9.41 -3.99
C SER A 135 2.53 9.92 -2.69
N CYS A 136 1.76 10.46 -1.75
CA CYS A 136 2.31 11.27 -0.67
C CYS A 136 1.82 10.95 0.75
N GLY A 137 0.87 10.02 0.98
CA GLY A 137 0.43 9.57 2.33
C GLY A 137 0.14 10.67 3.39
N LEU A 138 0.79 11.83 3.33
CA LEU A 138 0.73 12.94 4.28
C LEU A 138 -0.29 14.02 3.91
N CYS A 139 -0.93 13.93 2.73
CA CYS A 139 -1.89 14.94 2.30
C CYS A 139 -3.11 14.96 3.23
N GLY A 140 -3.29 16.09 3.92
CA GLY A 140 -4.43 16.32 4.82
C GLY A 140 -4.07 16.46 6.30
N LYS A 141 -2.87 16.06 6.74
CA LYS A 141 -2.41 16.35 8.12
C LYS A 141 -1.99 17.79 8.26
N THR A 142 -2.61 18.53 9.18
CA THR A 142 -2.46 19.99 9.31
C THR A 142 -1.38 20.42 10.29
N SER A 143 -0.74 19.48 10.99
CA SER A 143 0.38 19.78 11.91
C SER A 143 1.42 18.67 11.88
N ILE A 144 2.67 19.02 12.16
CA ILE A 144 3.80 18.07 12.28
C ILE A 144 3.53 17.03 13.37
N ASP A 145 2.92 17.44 14.49
CA ASP A 145 2.58 16.54 15.60
C ASP A 145 1.51 15.50 15.24
N ALA A 146 0.63 15.82 14.27
CA ALA A 146 -0.37 14.88 13.78
C ALA A 146 0.21 13.79 12.87
N ILE A 147 1.46 13.90 12.44
CA ILE A 147 2.12 12.93 11.57
C ILE A 147 2.54 11.69 12.36
N ARG A 148 3.08 11.90 13.56
CA ARG A 148 3.51 10.81 14.45
C ARG A 148 2.32 10.23 15.20
N GLN A 149 2.14 8.93 15.10
CA GLN A 149 1.19 8.19 15.92
C GLN A 149 1.90 7.57 17.11
N ASP A 150 1.21 7.53 18.24
CA ASP A 150 1.75 6.98 19.49
C ASP A 150 1.57 5.46 19.53
N PHE A 151 2.59 4.74 19.03
CA PHE A 151 2.70 3.30 19.13
C PHE A 151 3.88 2.93 20.01
N PRO A 152 3.80 1.83 20.79
CA PRO A 152 4.93 1.36 21.59
C PRO A 152 6.09 0.97 20.67
N ALA A 153 7.32 1.27 21.08
CA ALA A 153 8.51 0.79 20.39
C ALA A 153 8.57 -0.76 20.42
N ILE A 154 9.22 -1.32 19.41
CA ILE A 154 9.40 -2.77 19.31
C ILE A 154 10.18 -3.27 20.52
N GLY A 155 9.66 -4.30 21.19
CA GLY A 155 10.30 -4.94 22.31
C GLY A 155 11.62 -5.63 21.92
N SER A 156 12.39 -6.03 22.95
CA SER A 156 13.69 -6.70 22.80
C SER A 156 13.58 -8.19 22.42
N ALA A 157 12.51 -8.60 21.75
CA ALA A 157 12.34 -9.99 21.32
C ALA A 157 13.56 -10.45 20.49
N ASN A 158 13.99 -11.69 20.70
CA ASN A 158 15.11 -12.29 19.97
C ASN A 158 14.69 -12.65 18.54
N VAL A 159 14.46 -11.61 17.73
CA VAL A 159 14.04 -11.70 16.32
C VAL A 159 15.27 -11.53 15.46
N ARG A 160 15.63 -12.55 14.70
CA ARG A 160 16.80 -12.54 13.81
C ARG A 160 16.48 -13.22 12.49
N ILE A 161 17.06 -12.68 11.41
CA ILE A 161 16.99 -13.28 10.07
C ILE A 161 18.40 -13.51 9.52
N GLU A 162 18.62 -14.66 8.90
CA GLU A 162 19.87 -14.98 8.21
C GLU A 162 19.97 -14.20 6.89
N ILE A 163 21.20 -13.80 6.56
CA ILE A 163 21.50 -13.05 5.32
C ILE A 163 21.00 -13.76 4.05
N ALA A 164 21.21 -15.07 3.97
CA ALA A 164 20.81 -15.86 2.81
C ALA A 164 19.27 -15.81 2.61
N LYS A 165 18.51 -15.87 3.70
CA LYS A 165 17.06 -15.73 3.68
C LYS A 165 16.64 -14.31 3.27
N LEU A 166 17.26 -13.29 3.89
CA LEU A 166 17.00 -11.89 3.58
C LEU A 166 17.21 -11.59 2.09
N LEU A 167 18.32 -12.06 1.50
CA LEU A 167 18.62 -11.87 0.09
C LEU A 167 17.68 -12.61 -0.86
N SER A 168 16.98 -13.65 -0.40
CA SER A 168 15.99 -14.36 -1.23
C SER A 168 14.63 -13.65 -1.34
N LEU A 169 14.32 -12.72 -0.43
CA LEU A 169 12.99 -12.11 -0.32
C LEU A 169 12.56 -11.30 -1.55
N PRO A 170 13.44 -10.47 -2.17
CA PRO A 170 13.03 -9.68 -3.34
C PRO A 170 12.56 -10.54 -4.52
N GLU A 171 13.22 -11.66 -4.75
CA GLU A 171 12.81 -12.59 -5.81
C GLU A 171 11.47 -13.26 -5.50
N LYS A 172 11.28 -13.71 -4.24
CA LYS A 172 10.00 -14.28 -3.78
C LYS A 172 8.86 -13.27 -3.91
N LEU A 173 9.09 -12.02 -3.49
CA LEU A 173 8.11 -10.94 -3.68
C LEU A 173 7.81 -10.74 -5.16
N ARG A 174 8.84 -10.64 -5.99
CA ARG A 174 8.70 -10.39 -7.44
C ARG A 174 7.91 -11.50 -8.15
N LYS A 175 8.13 -12.76 -7.80
CA LYS A 175 7.39 -13.91 -8.34
C LYS A 175 5.91 -13.88 -7.95
N ALA A 176 5.58 -13.32 -6.80
CA ALA A 176 4.21 -13.22 -6.31
C ALA A 176 3.44 -11.99 -6.83
N GLN A 177 4.12 -11.06 -7.51
CA GLN A 177 3.51 -9.85 -8.09
C GLN A 177 2.91 -10.13 -9.46
N SER A 178 1.67 -10.62 -9.50
CA SER A 178 0.95 -10.97 -10.73
C SER A 178 0.62 -9.74 -11.58
N ASP A 179 0.16 -8.66 -10.96
CA ASP A 179 -0.27 -7.45 -11.66
C ASP A 179 0.92 -6.65 -12.16
N PHE A 180 2.00 -6.59 -11.37
CA PHE A 180 3.26 -6.00 -11.83
C PHE A 180 3.86 -6.77 -13.01
N ALA A 181 3.75 -8.08 -13.04
CA ALA A 181 4.25 -8.88 -14.16
C ALA A 181 3.57 -8.53 -15.49
N ARG A 182 2.31 -8.09 -15.43
CA ARG A 182 1.49 -7.71 -16.58
C ARG A 182 1.63 -6.24 -16.95
N THR A 183 1.62 -5.34 -15.95
CA THR A 183 1.49 -3.89 -16.18
C THR A 183 2.79 -3.13 -15.97
N GLY A 184 3.70 -3.62 -15.12
CA GLY A 184 4.91 -2.91 -14.70
C GLY A 184 4.67 -1.66 -13.86
N GLY A 185 3.41 -1.27 -13.61
CA GLY A 185 3.01 0.03 -13.06
C GLY A 185 2.39 -0.03 -11.66
N ILE A 186 2.76 -1.00 -10.82
CA ILE A 186 2.13 -1.20 -9.50
C ILE A 186 3.19 -1.50 -8.44
N HIS A 187 2.94 -1.08 -7.21
CA HIS A 187 3.78 -1.38 -6.04
C HIS A 187 3.29 -2.63 -5.33
N ALA A 188 4.19 -3.26 -4.54
CA ALA A 188 3.84 -4.36 -3.67
C ALA A 188 4.39 -4.20 -2.27
N ALA A 189 3.68 -4.79 -1.31
CA ALA A 189 4.13 -5.08 0.04
C ALA A 189 3.94 -6.57 0.33
N GLY A 190 4.91 -7.17 1.02
CA GLY A 190 4.86 -8.57 1.43
C GLY A 190 5.25 -8.75 2.90
N ILE A 191 4.49 -9.57 3.61
CA ILE A 191 4.84 -10.04 4.96
C ILE A 191 5.51 -11.40 4.84
N PHE A 192 6.68 -11.53 5.44
CA PHE A 192 7.46 -12.76 5.47
C PHE A 192 7.70 -13.20 6.92
N ASP A 193 7.81 -14.50 7.15
CA ASP A 193 8.33 -14.99 8.40
C ASP A 193 9.88 -14.97 8.46
N LEU A 194 10.46 -15.31 9.60
CA LEU A 194 11.92 -15.30 9.79
C LEU A 194 12.64 -16.43 9.02
N ASN A 195 11.90 -17.39 8.46
CA ASN A 195 12.44 -18.39 7.54
C ASN A 195 12.51 -17.87 6.10
N GLY A 196 12.02 -16.63 5.86
CA GLY A 196 11.95 -16.02 4.54
C GLY A 196 10.82 -16.58 3.68
N GLU A 197 9.77 -17.12 4.29
CA GLU A 197 8.58 -17.58 3.58
C GLU A 197 7.54 -16.46 3.51
N LEU A 198 7.05 -16.21 2.29
CA LEU A 198 6.02 -15.21 2.04
C LEU A 198 4.69 -15.69 2.61
N LYS A 199 4.10 -14.91 3.50
CA LYS A 199 2.79 -15.20 4.12
C LYS A 199 1.65 -14.52 3.40
N ILE A 200 1.87 -13.27 2.98
CA ILE A 200 0.90 -12.48 2.23
C ILE A 200 1.61 -11.47 1.36
N VAL A 201 1.05 -11.20 0.20
CA VAL A 201 1.42 -10.10 -0.70
C VAL A 201 0.17 -9.33 -1.12
N ARG A 202 0.30 -8.01 -1.24
CA ARG A 202 -0.71 -7.15 -1.86
C ARG A 202 -0.03 -6.16 -2.80
N GLU A 203 -0.71 -5.92 -3.92
CA GLU A 203 -0.31 -4.94 -4.92
C GLU A 203 -1.28 -3.77 -4.90
N ASP A 204 -0.75 -2.56 -5.11
CA ASP A 204 -1.53 -1.33 -5.25
C ASP A 204 -0.69 -0.28 -5.98
N ILE A 205 -1.34 0.61 -6.76
CA ILE A 205 -0.68 1.74 -7.40
C ILE A 205 -0.03 2.68 -6.36
N GLY A 206 -0.61 2.74 -5.17
CA GLY A 206 -0.09 3.46 -4.01
C GLY A 206 0.75 2.54 -3.11
N ARG A 207 2.06 2.79 -2.99
CA ARG A 207 2.92 2.00 -2.09
C ARG A 207 2.44 1.95 -0.63
N HIS A 208 1.81 3.02 -0.13
CA HIS A 208 1.24 3.08 1.22
C HIS A 208 -0.01 2.20 1.34
N ASN A 209 -0.85 2.21 0.31
CA ASN A 209 -2.03 1.35 0.24
C ASN A 209 -1.64 -0.13 0.20
N ALA A 210 -0.60 -0.51 -0.54
CA ALA A 210 -0.10 -1.89 -0.56
C ALA A 210 0.28 -2.36 0.86
N VAL A 211 0.91 -1.48 1.66
CA VAL A 211 1.23 -1.76 3.07
C VAL A 211 -0.03 -1.83 3.92
N ASP A 212 -0.96 -0.89 3.76
CA ASP A 212 -2.24 -0.94 4.50
C ASP A 212 -3.02 -2.22 4.18
N LYS A 213 -3.06 -2.65 2.92
CA LYS A 213 -3.70 -3.92 2.53
C LYS A 213 -3.11 -5.13 3.26
N VAL A 214 -1.78 -5.30 3.31
CA VAL A 214 -1.19 -6.45 4.01
C VAL A 214 -1.37 -6.38 5.53
N ILE A 215 -1.30 -5.19 6.13
CA ILE A 215 -1.57 -4.96 7.55
C ILE A 215 -3.05 -5.22 7.87
N GLY A 216 -3.94 -4.70 7.03
CA GLY A 216 -5.38 -4.90 7.20
C GLY A 216 -5.79 -6.36 7.06
N HIS A 217 -5.18 -7.11 6.15
CA HIS A 217 -5.37 -8.56 6.08
C HIS A 217 -5.04 -9.24 7.42
N THR A 218 -3.89 -8.90 8.00
CA THR A 218 -3.45 -9.50 9.27
C THR A 218 -4.30 -9.03 10.46
N PHE A 219 -4.78 -7.79 10.42
CA PHE A 219 -5.74 -7.26 11.39
C PHE A 219 -7.07 -8.02 11.34
N LEU A 220 -7.64 -8.18 10.14
CA LEU A 220 -8.92 -8.88 9.95
C LEU A 220 -8.83 -10.37 10.27
N SER A 221 -7.70 -11.01 9.96
CA SER A 221 -7.43 -12.42 10.31
C SER A 221 -7.01 -12.63 11.76
N ARG A 222 -6.96 -11.55 12.58
CA ARG A 222 -6.55 -11.59 14.00
C ARG A 222 -5.14 -12.14 14.23
N ALA A 223 -4.23 -11.88 13.30
CA ALA A 223 -2.85 -12.36 13.34
C ALA A 223 -1.85 -11.33 13.91
N LEU A 224 -2.34 -10.19 14.43
CA LEU A 224 -1.49 -9.19 15.10
C LEU A 224 -1.20 -9.56 16.56
N PRO A 225 -0.05 -9.14 17.11
CA PRO A 225 1.04 -8.44 16.45
C PRO A 225 1.92 -9.33 15.57
N LEU A 226 2.59 -8.72 14.58
CA LEU A 226 3.52 -9.39 13.66
C LEU A 226 4.97 -9.35 14.19
N ASP A 227 5.16 -9.61 15.47
CA ASP A 227 6.42 -9.48 16.21
C ASP A 227 7.53 -10.45 15.78
N ARG A 228 7.19 -11.47 14.98
CA ARG A 228 8.12 -12.46 14.40
C ARG A 228 8.10 -12.45 12.87
N HIS A 229 7.76 -11.32 12.28
CA HIS A 229 7.66 -11.17 10.83
C HIS A 229 8.50 -9.98 10.36
N LEU A 230 8.67 -9.88 9.06
CA LEU A 230 9.24 -8.72 8.40
C LEU A 230 8.34 -8.23 7.27
N LEU A 231 8.37 -6.92 7.04
CA LEU A 231 7.74 -6.27 5.92
C LEU A 231 8.78 -6.01 4.83
N LEU A 232 8.54 -6.46 3.59
CA LEU A 232 9.29 -6.04 2.41
C LEU A 232 8.39 -5.21 1.50
N VAL A 233 8.88 -4.02 1.09
CA VAL A 233 8.20 -3.16 0.12
C VAL A 233 9.02 -3.03 -1.17
N SER A 234 8.33 -3.06 -2.32
CA SER A 234 8.97 -2.90 -3.63
C SER A 234 9.45 -1.46 -3.89
N GLY A 235 8.89 -0.49 -3.17
CA GLY A 235 9.18 0.93 -3.28
C GLY A 235 10.20 1.44 -2.27
N ARG A 236 10.16 2.77 -2.03
CA ARG A 236 10.95 3.46 -1.00
C ARG A 236 10.36 3.22 0.38
N ALA A 237 11.22 3.12 1.41
CA ALA A 237 10.82 3.17 2.81
C ALA A 237 10.73 4.63 3.27
N SER A 238 9.52 5.19 3.30
CA SER A 238 9.24 6.49 3.90
C SER A 238 8.97 6.33 5.41
N PHE A 239 8.97 7.45 6.13
CA PHE A 239 8.56 7.52 7.53
C PHE A 239 7.23 6.77 7.77
N GLU A 240 6.23 7.02 6.92
CA GLU A 240 4.91 6.41 7.04
C GLU A 240 4.93 4.88 6.89
N ILE A 241 5.75 4.34 5.97
CA ILE A 241 5.91 2.90 5.82
C ILE A 241 6.44 2.27 7.11
N VAL A 242 7.45 2.91 7.74
CA VAL A 242 8.03 2.44 9.01
C VAL A 242 7.03 2.56 10.15
N GLN A 243 6.27 3.68 10.21
CA GLN A 243 5.20 3.87 11.21
C GLN A 243 4.06 2.86 11.06
N LYS A 244 3.62 2.56 9.83
CA LYS A 244 2.62 1.53 9.55
C LYS A 244 3.09 0.15 10.00
N ALA A 245 4.35 -0.19 9.73
CA ALA A 245 4.96 -1.42 10.22
C ALA A 245 5.00 -1.47 11.76
N LEU A 246 5.30 -0.34 12.42
CA LEU A 246 5.28 -0.25 13.88
C LEU A 246 3.87 -0.49 14.44
N ALA A 247 2.84 0.08 13.82
CA ALA A 247 1.45 -0.12 14.22
C ALA A 247 1.03 -1.60 14.21
N ALA A 248 1.61 -2.39 13.30
CA ALA A 248 1.39 -3.84 13.23
C ALA A 248 2.36 -4.65 14.11
N GLY A 249 3.29 -4.01 14.83
CA GLY A 249 4.29 -4.67 15.67
C GLY A 249 5.42 -5.34 14.89
N ILE A 250 5.72 -4.90 13.66
CA ILE A 250 6.73 -5.51 12.78
C ILE A 250 8.13 -5.00 13.14
N PRO A 251 9.06 -5.88 13.55
CA PRO A 251 10.40 -5.50 13.99
C PRO A 251 11.39 -5.20 12.85
N ILE A 252 11.18 -5.73 11.65
CA ILE A 252 12.09 -5.59 10.52
C ILE A 252 11.36 -5.05 9.31
N VAL A 253 11.82 -3.92 8.78
CA VAL A 253 11.31 -3.31 7.54
C VAL A 253 12.41 -3.31 6.51
N ALA A 254 12.15 -3.89 5.35
CA ALA A 254 13.05 -3.94 4.22
C ALA A 254 12.43 -3.27 2.99
N ALA A 255 13.25 -2.59 2.21
CA ALA A 255 12.83 -1.93 0.98
C ALA A 255 13.80 -2.23 -0.17
N VAL A 256 13.27 -2.46 -1.36
CA VAL A 256 14.07 -2.60 -2.60
C VAL A 256 14.75 -1.27 -2.98
N SER A 257 14.19 -0.14 -2.54
CA SER A 257 14.70 1.20 -2.80
C SER A 257 15.20 1.90 -1.52
N ALA A 258 15.47 3.19 -1.60
CA ALA A 258 16.05 3.99 -0.53
C ALA A 258 15.07 4.30 0.61
N PRO A 259 15.51 4.38 1.87
CA PRO A 259 14.79 5.04 2.94
C PRO A 259 14.95 6.58 2.88
N SER A 260 14.06 7.30 3.54
CA SER A 260 14.25 8.73 3.86
C SER A 260 15.00 8.91 5.18
N THR A 261 15.59 10.10 5.40
CA THR A 261 16.25 10.43 6.68
C THR A 261 15.29 10.28 7.85
N LEU A 262 14.07 10.83 7.74
CA LEU A 262 13.05 10.73 8.78
C LEU A 262 12.64 9.27 9.06
N ALA A 263 12.61 8.41 8.05
CA ALA A 263 12.35 6.97 8.23
C ALA A 263 13.47 6.30 9.04
N VAL A 264 14.74 6.68 8.79
CA VAL A 264 15.89 6.14 9.53
C VAL A 264 15.85 6.57 10.99
N ASP A 265 15.60 7.84 11.24
CA ASP A 265 15.54 8.38 12.60
C ASP A 265 14.37 7.75 13.39
N PHE A 266 13.21 7.65 12.76
CA PHE A 266 12.05 7.01 13.38
C PHE A 266 12.26 5.51 13.65
N ALA A 267 12.91 4.78 12.73
CA ALA A 267 13.23 3.37 12.93
C ALA A 267 14.19 3.15 14.11
N ARG A 268 15.14 4.05 14.32
CA ARG A 268 16.04 4.04 15.51
C ARG A 268 15.26 4.26 16.79
N GLU A 269 14.41 5.29 16.84
CA GLU A 269 13.59 5.64 18.00
C GLU A 269 12.59 4.52 18.35
N SER A 270 11.99 3.89 17.33
CA SER A 270 10.99 2.82 17.50
C SER A 270 11.57 1.42 17.67
N ASN A 271 12.90 1.30 17.74
CA ASN A 271 13.61 0.01 17.84
C ASN A 271 13.28 -0.95 16.69
N GLN A 272 13.12 -0.43 15.47
CA GLN A 272 12.92 -1.24 14.26
C GLN A 272 14.21 -1.37 13.45
N THR A 273 14.47 -2.56 12.89
CA THR A 273 15.53 -2.74 11.89
C THR A 273 15.03 -2.21 10.56
N LEU A 274 15.78 -1.27 9.98
CA LEU A 274 15.48 -0.72 8.66
C LEU A 274 16.56 -1.08 7.65
N ILE A 275 16.15 -1.78 6.60
CA ILE A 275 16.99 -2.24 5.51
C ILE A 275 16.54 -1.54 4.21
N GLY A 276 17.47 -0.95 3.49
CA GLY A 276 17.21 -0.35 2.19
C GLY A 276 18.12 -0.94 1.11
N PHE A 277 17.78 -0.63 -0.16
CA PHE A 277 18.49 -1.12 -1.33
C PHE A 277 18.67 -2.64 -1.32
N LEU A 278 17.66 -3.37 -0.81
CA LEU A 278 17.69 -4.83 -0.79
C LEU A 278 17.58 -5.36 -2.23
N ARG A 279 18.74 -5.53 -2.85
CA ARG A 279 18.91 -6.00 -4.23
C ARG A 279 20.08 -6.97 -4.26
N PRO A 280 19.82 -8.27 -4.29
CA PRO A 280 20.90 -9.25 -4.27
C PRO A 280 22.00 -8.94 -5.29
N PRO A 281 23.28 -9.03 -4.92
CA PRO A 281 23.79 -9.59 -3.67
C PRO A 281 23.95 -8.57 -2.51
N SER A 282 23.45 -7.34 -2.61
CA SER A 282 23.73 -6.24 -1.68
C SER A 282 22.49 -5.68 -1.00
N PHE A 283 22.68 -5.05 0.17
CA PHE A 283 21.72 -4.26 0.90
C PHE A 283 22.43 -3.33 1.89
N ASN A 284 21.69 -2.34 2.44
CA ASN A 284 22.18 -1.45 3.48
C ASN A 284 21.31 -1.57 4.73
N ILE A 285 21.94 -1.65 5.91
CA ILE A 285 21.22 -1.60 7.20
C ILE A 285 21.41 -0.21 7.79
N TYR A 286 20.29 0.45 8.16
CA TYR A 286 20.27 1.82 8.68
C TYR A 286 20.03 1.90 10.17
N SER A 287 19.42 0.87 10.77
CA SER A 287 19.12 0.77 12.21
C SER A 287 19.08 -0.69 12.66
N HIS A 288 19.44 -0.92 13.93
CA HIS A 288 19.26 -2.19 14.65
C HIS A 288 19.78 -3.43 13.92
N ILE A 289 21.08 -3.43 13.61
CA ILE A 289 21.79 -4.49 12.86
C ILE A 289 21.73 -5.85 13.56
N GLU A 290 21.56 -5.87 14.88
CA GLU A 290 21.55 -7.08 15.72
C GLU A 290 20.45 -8.08 15.32
N ARG A 291 19.46 -7.66 14.52
CA ARG A 291 18.42 -8.56 13.99
C ARG A 291 18.78 -9.22 12.65
N VAL A 292 19.98 -8.93 12.13
CA VAL A 292 20.49 -9.58 10.90
C VAL A 292 21.72 -10.42 11.28
N ILE A 293 21.64 -11.73 11.02
CA ILE A 293 22.78 -12.64 11.24
C ILE A 293 23.71 -12.50 10.03
N LEU A 294 24.85 -11.84 10.21
CA LEU A 294 25.83 -11.54 9.16
C LEU A 294 26.82 -12.68 8.90
N GLU A 295 26.99 -13.58 9.85
CA GLU A 295 27.88 -14.73 9.74
C GLU A 295 27.04 -15.98 9.46
N THR A 296 27.51 -16.78 8.52
CA THR A 296 27.00 -18.13 8.19
C THR A 296 27.94 -19.18 8.73
#